data_6f89aaf2d20a9656e32d96367cd6cfd5
#
_entry.id   6f89aaf2d20a9656e32d96367cd6cfd5
#
_cell.length_a   1.000
_cell.length_b   1.000
_cell.length_c   1.000
_cell.angle_alpha   90.00
_cell.angle_beta   90.00
_cell.angle_gamma   90.00
#
_symmetry.space_group_name_H-M   'P 1'
#
loop_
_entity.id
_entity.type
_entity.pdbx_description
1 polymer ?
#
loop_
_entity_poly.entity_id
_entity_poly.type
_entity_poly.pdbx_seq_one_letter_code
_entity_poly.pdbx_strand_id
1 'polypeptide(L)'
;MKTDVLIVGAELDGLIAATRLLDHGRSVRMLSTGVGSLHYAPGGIHVLGYAPDGNERTLSSPFDAISHLDEHHPFQMIGTEKVRTALDWFFADAGPAAHCFRSNGNNALTVSPAGLGIPVYGVARHQAIFECLSGKQAAIVRVRHHRDFPAELLALELGKTGVDAHIVEIDAPGSVVENAGLARAFDALDDSDSYFSGLASQIPDGTEVVMFPAVLGLREHSRVMAAVERALGIPCLEVPTLPPSVPGMRLQFAFERSLNDRGVIIHTGVHIERPCIEGRHCVSLVDDMGRTHDASAIIVSTGGILMGGLDVDSRGAVRETVLGLDVHQSEPLNALSVDQSLSALHLAGVVTDGDLRPASNGSTAYENVFVTGRTLAHWNPAEESSAEGVSIATGWVAAEAAHAHLGVLRDG
;
A
#
# COMPACT_ATOMS: atom_id res chain seq x y z
N MET A 1 11.59 -16.05 -23.38
CA MET A 1 10.26 -16.70 -23.51
C MET A 1 9.24 -15.59 -23.37
N LYS A 2 8.35 -15.42 -24.32
CA LYS A 2 7.30 -14.38 -24.32
C LYS A 2 6.32 -14.68 -23.19
N THR A 3 5.98 -13.68 -22.36
CA THR A 3 4.95 -13.77 -21.34
C THR A 3 3.67 -13.09 -21.84
N ASP A 4 2.50 -13.47 -21.32
CA ASP A 4 1.25 -12.79 -21.67
C ASP A 4 1.31 -11.34 -21.20
N VAL A 5 1.64 -11.12 -19.92
CA VAL A 5 1.70 -9.78 -19.32
C VAL A 5 3.03 -9.56 -18.60
N LEU A 6 3.66 -8.44 -18.88
CA LEU A 6 4.83 -7.92 -18.17
C LEU A 6 4.39 -6.77 -17.27
N ILE A 7 4.70 -6.87 -15.98
CA ILE A 7 4.42 -5.80 -15.00
C ILE A 7 5.76 -5.15 -14.64
N VAL A 8 5.82 -3.83 -14.76
CA VAL A 8 6.98 -3.03 -14.36
C VAL A 8 6.66 -2.32 -13.06
N GLY A 9 7.35 -2.70 -12.01
CA GLY A 9 7.14 -2.26 -10.63
C GLY A 9 6.70 -3.41 -9.73
N ALA A 10 6.83 -3.22 -8.42
CA ALA A 10 6.39 -4.16 -7.36
C ALA A 10 5.52 -3.44 -6.32
N GLU A 11 4.73 -2.47 -6.77
CA GLU A 11 3.75 -1.76 -5.97
C GLU A 11 2.52 -2.62 -5.70
N LEU A 12 1.66 -2.22 -4.77
CA LEU A 12 0.45 -2.96 -4.44
C LEU A 12 -0.43 -3.20 -5.67
N ASP A 13 -0.58 -2.18 -6.53
CA ASP A 13 -1.36 -2.29 -7.78
C ASP A 13 -0.78 -3.35 -8.73
N GLY A 14 0.54 -3.45 -8.86
CA GLY A 14 1.20 -4.49 -9.65
C GLY A 14 1.03 -5.89 -9.06
N LEU A 15 1.11 -6.02 -7.73
CA LEU A 15 0.88 -7.28 -7.02
C LEU A 15 -0.58 -7.75 -7.16
N ILE A 16 -1.54 -6.83 -7.08
CA ILE A 16 -2.97 -7.06 -7.33
C ILE A 16 -3.19 -7.49 -8.78
N ALA A 17 -2.62 -6.76 -9.74
CA ALA A 17 -2.75 -7.08 -11.16
C ALA A 17 -2.16 -8.47 -11.47
N ALA A 18 -1.00 -8.82 -10.93
CA ALA A 18 -0.39 -10.13 -11.09
C ALA A 18 -1.30 -11.24 -10.54
N THR A 19 -1.84 -11.06 -9.33
CA THR A 19 -2.74 -12.01 -8.68
C THR A 19 -3.98 -12.24 -9.53
N ARG A 20 -4.64 -11.17 -9.99
CA ARG A 20 -5.85 -11.24 -10.79
C ARG A 20 -5.63 -11.86 -12.17
N LEU A 21 -4.52 -11.56 -12.84
CA LEU A 21 -4.13 -12.17 -14.12
C LEU A 21 -3.91 -13.68 -13.99
N LEU A 22 -3.31 -14.13 -12.89
CA LEU A 22 -3.15 -15.56 -12.61
C LEU A 22 -4.50 -16.26 -12.40
N ASP A 23 -5.49 -15.57 -11.82
CA ASP A 23 -6.86 -16.12 -11.70
C ASP A 23 -7.49 -16.34 -13.07
N HIS A 24 -7.13 -15.51 -14.05
CA HIS A 24 -7.49 -15.69 -15.47
C HIS A 24 -6.61 -16.68 -16.24
N GLY A 25 -5.66 -17.36 -15.59
CA GLY A 25 -4.74 -18.31 -16.22
C GLY A 25 -3.73 -17.67 -17.16
N ARG A 26 -3.41 -16.36 -16.99
CA ARG A 26 -2.40 -15.66 -17.78
C ARG A 26 -1.01 -15.85 -17.19
N SER A 27 -0.01 -15.93 -18.05
CA SER A 27 1.39 -15.94 -17.62
C SER A 27 1.86 -14.51 -17.31
N VAL A 28 2.48 -14.32 -16.14
CA VAL A 28 2.92 -13.01 -15.64
C VAL A 28 4.40 -13.05 -15.30
N ARG A 29 5.11 -11.98 -15.62
CA ARG A 29 6.46 -11.67 -15.15
C ARG A 29 6.47 -10.27 -14.56
N MET A 30 7.21 -10.09 -13.46
CA MET A 30 7.38 -8.78 -12.85
C MET A 30 8.85 -8.35 -12.90
N LEU A 31 9.08 -7.08 -13.21
CA LEU A 31 10.38 -6.41 -13.15
C LEU A 31 10.28 -5.24 -12.19
N SER A 32 11.22 -5.10 -11.27
CA SER A 32 11.22 -4.01 -10.30
C SER A 32 12.62 -3.49 -10.04
N THR A 33 12.75 -2.20 -9.81
CA THR A 33 14.00 -1.58 -9.37
C THR A 33 14.32 -1.90 -7.91
N GLY A 34 13.29 -2.14 -7.08
CA GLY A 34 13.45 -2.39 -5.66
C GLY A 34 12.15 -2.82 -4.99
N VAL A 35 12.04 -2.52 -3.71
CA VAL A 35 10.83 -2.75 -2.90
C VAL A 35 9.78 -1.65 -3.17
N GLY A 36 8.50 -1.99 -3.01
CA GLY A 36 7.40 -1.04 -3.23
C GLY A 36 7.15 -0.08 -2.07
N SER A 37 6.25 0.88 -2.30
CA SER A 37 5.87 1.92 -1.34
C SER A 37 5.09 1.39 -0.13
N LEU A 38 4.71 0.13 -0.10
CA LEU A 38 4.10 -0.51 1.08
C LEU A 38 4.96 -0.41 2.35
N HIS A 39 6.28 -0.23 2.20
CA HIS A 39 7.18 0.05 3.32
C HIS A 39 6.92 1.39 4.03
N TYR A 40 6.08 2.24 3.46
CA TYR A 40 5.62 3.51 4.05
C TYR A 40 4.14 3.47 4.45
N ALA A 41 3.41 2.40 4.09
CA ALA A 41 1.99 2.26 4.37
C ALA A 41 1.71 2.05 5.87
N PRO A 42 0.67 2.66 6.46
CA PRO A 42 0.39 2.55 7.89
C PRO A 42 -0.18 1.19 8.32
N GLY A 43 -0.40 0.27 7.39
CA GLY A 43 -0.81 -1.12 7.66
C GLY A 43 -2.30 -1.39 7.64
N GLY A 44 -3.13 -0.41 7.26
CA GLY A 44 -4.55 -0.56 6.92
C GLY A 44 -4.77 -0.44 5.41
N ILE A 45 -6.01 -0.63 4.97
CA ILE A 45 -6.43 -0.38 3.59
C ILE A 45 -7.23 0.92 3.57
N HIS A 46 -6.60 2.00 3.09
CA HIS A 46 -7.19 3.33 2.98
C HIS A 46 -7.77 3.49 1.57
N VAL A 47 -9.07 3.76 1.46
CA VAL A 47 -9.79 3.82 0.17
C VAL A 47 -10.12 5.26 -0.23
N LEU A 48 -10.82 5.98 0.63
CA LEU A 48 -11.07 7.42 0.58
C LEU A 48 -11.51 7.82 1.98
N GLY A 49 -10.62 8.45 2.71
CA GLY A 49 -10.82 8.75 4.12
C GLY A 49 -11.36 10.15 4.39
N TYR A 50 -10.99 11.12 3.53
CA TYR A 50 -11.36 12.52 3.71
C TYR A 50 -12.19 13.04 2.53
N ALA A 51 -13.06 13.99 2.83
CA ALA A 51 -13.90 14.63 1.82
C ALA A 51 -13.04 15.50 0.87
N PRO A 52 -13.35 15.54 -0.44
CA PRO A 52 -12.58 16.30 -1.41
C PRO A 52 -12.81 17.82 -1.32
N ASP A 53 -13.54 18.29 -0.32
CA ASP A 53 -13.88 19.71 -0.10
C ASP A 53 -12.79 20.52 0.63
N GLY A 54 -11.63 19.89 0.92
CA GLY A 54 -10.49 20.52 1.59
C GLY A 54 -10.69 20.79 3.09
N ASN A 55 -11.78 20.30 3.71
CA ASN A 55 -12.10 20.54 5.11
C ASN A 55 -11.60 19.44 6.07
N GLU A 56 -10.77 18.51 5.61
CA GLU A 56 -10.27 17.34 6.39
C GLU A 56 -11.40 16.56 7.11
N ARG A 57 -12.63 16.67 6.60
CA ARG A 57 -13.78 15.97 7.17
C ARG A 57 -13.69 14.48 6.83
N THR A 58 -13.62 13.66 7.86
CA THR A 58 -13.60 12.20 7.70
C THR A 58 -14.93 11.70 7.11
N LEU A 59 -14.82 10.77 6.17
CA LEU A 59 -15.95 10.11 5.52
C LEU A 59 -16.34 8.84 6.29
N SER A 60 -17.63 8.63 6.52
CA SER A 60 -18.12 7.37 7.06
C SER A 60 -18.01 6.23 6.05
N SER A 61 -18.30 6.52 4.78
CA SER A 61 -18.13 5.57 3.68
C SER A 61 -17.35 6.22 2.54
N PRO A 62 -16.33 5.56 1.98
CA PRO A 62 -15.60 6.09 0.83
C PRO A 62 -16.51 6.30 -0.39
N PHE A 63 -17.54 5.48 -0.55
CA PHE A 63 -18.44 5.50 -1.72
C PHE A 63 -19.37 6.70 -1.76
N ASP A 64 -19.59 7.38 -0.61
CA ASP A 64 -20.45 8.56 -0.55
C ASP A 64 -19.84 9.79 -1.23
N ALA A 65 -18.52 9.79 -1.43
CA ALA A 65 -17.79 10.93 -1.97
C ALA A 65 -17.12 10.68 -3.32
N ILE A 66 -17.03 9.45 -3.80
CA ILE A 66 -16.38 9.15 -5.09
C ILE A 66 -16.99 9.98 -6.24
N SER A 67 -18.31 10.15 -6.27
CA SER A 67 -19.01 10.95 -7.29
C SER A 67 -18.72 12.45 -7.24
N HIS A 68 -18.08 12.94 -6.18
CA HIS A 68 -17.72 14.33 -5.98
C HIS A 68 -16.23 14.61 -6.23
N LEU A 69 -15.44 13.58 -6.53
CA LEU A 69 -14.04 13.73 -6.94
C LEU A 69 -13.95 14.37 -8.32
N ASP A 70 -12.78 14.89 -8.65
CA ASP A 70 -12.50 15.39 -9.99
C ASP A 70 -12.81 14.33 -11.08
N GLU A 71 -13.32 14.74 -12.22
CA GLU A 71 -13.71 13.81 -13.31
C GLU A 71 -12.54 12.98 -13.85
N HIS A 72 -11.30 13.47 -13.68
CA HIS A 72 -10.07 12.79 -14.08
C HIS A 72 -9.44 11.96 -12.92
N HIS A 73 -10.00 12.01 -11.71
CA HIS A 73 -9.54 11.20 -10.61
C HIS A 73 -9.64 9.70 -10.95
N PRO A 74 -8.64 8.84 -10.59
CA PRO A 74 -8.64 7.41 -10.95
C PRO A 74 -9.94 6.68 -10.62
N PHE A 75 -10.57 6.95 -9.47
CA PHE A 75 -11.87 6.34 -9.11
C PHE A 75 -13.02 6.77 -10.01
N GLN A 76 -13.05 8.03 -10.45
CA GLN A 76 -14.05 8.51 -11.39
C GLN A 76 -13.83 7.91 -12.78
N MET A 77 -12.58 7.89 -13.25
CA MET A 77 -12.21 7.34 -14.56
C MET A 77 -12.61 5.86 -14.72
N ILE A 78 -12.37 5.03 -13.70
CA ILE A 78 -12.73 3.60 -13.76
C ILE A 78 -14.18 3.34 -13.37
N GLY A 79 -14.83 4.24 -12.65
CA GLY A 79 -16.22 4.18 -12.20
C GLY A 79 -16.42 3.45 -10.87
N THR A 80 -17.35 3.96 -10.04
CA THR A 80 -17.61 3.49 -8.67
C THR A 80 -17.89 2.00 -8.57
N GLU A 81 -18.60 1.42 -9.54
CA GLU A 81 -18.93 -0.02 -9.52
C GLU A 81 -17.69 -0.90 -9.69
N LYS A 82 -16.75 -0.51 -10.56
CA LYS A 82 -15.49 -1.25 -10.70
C LYS A 82 -14.63 -1.12 -9.43
N VAL A 83 -14.62 0.07 -8.79
CA VAL A 83 -13.95 0.28 -7.50
C VAL A 83 -14.51 -0.68 -6.44
N ARG A 84 -15.83 -0.76 -6.32
CA ARG A 84 -16.51 -1.67 -5.39
C ARG A 84 -16.17 -3.11 -5.68
N THR A 85 -16.29 -3.54 -6.93
CA THR A 85 -15.98 -4.91 -7.36
C THR A 85 -14.54 -5.31 -7.05
N ALA A 86 -13.58 -4.40 -7.29
CA ALA A 86 -12.17 -4.64 -6.99
C ALA A 86 -11.91 -4.81 -5.48
N LEU A 87 -12.54 -3.98 -4.65
CA LEU A 87 -12.43 -4.08 -3.18
C LEU A 87 -13.11 -5.34 -2.65
N ASP A 88 -14.31 -5.67 -3.14
CA ASP A 88 -15.02 -6.90 -2.76
C ASP A 88 -14.18 -8.14 -3.12
N TRP A 89 -13.59 -8.17 -4.33
CA TRP A 89 -12.64 -9.21 -4.72
C TRP A 89 -11.40 -9.23 -3.81
N PHE A 90 -10.84 -8.07 -3.48
CA PHE A 90 -9.66 -8.01 -2.61
C PHE A 90 -9.94 -8.66 -1.25
N PHE A 91 -11.04 -8.31 -0.59
CA PHE A 91 -11.36 -8.85 0.74
C PHE A 91 -11.82 -10.30 0.73
N ALA A 92 -12.36 -10.82 -0.40
CA ALA A 92 -12.84 -12.18 -0.51
C ALA A 92 -11.79 -13.15 -1.09
N ASP A 93 -11.10 -12.76 -2.17
CA ASP A 93 -10.43 -13.68 -3.08
C ASP A 93 -8.95 -13.37 -3.36
N ALA A 94 -8.42 -12.20 -2.94
CA ALA A 94 -7.05 -11.80 -3.26
C ALA A 94 -5.95 -12.61 -2.53
N GLY A 95 -6.33 -13.71 -1.90
CA GLY A 95 -5.43 -14.68 -1.27
C GLY A 95 -5.05 -14.35 0.18
N PRO A 96 -4.05 -15.06 0.74
CA PRO A 96 -3.73 -15.00 2.18
C PRO A 96 -3.40 -13.62 2.71
N ALA A 97 -2.87 -12.74 1.86
CA ALA A 97 -2.53 -11.36 2.22
C ALA A 97 -3.78 -10.55 2.61
N ALA A 98 -4.85 -10.72 1.85
CA ALA A 98 -6.11 -10.00 2.05
C ALA A 98 -6.90 -10.49 3.27
N HIS A 99 -6.81 -11.78 3.60
CA HIS A 99 -7.50 -12.38 4.74
C HIS A 99 -7.07 -11.84 6.10
N CYS A 100 -5.97 -11.07 6.15
CA CYS A 100 -5.55 -10.36 7.36
C CYS A 100 -6.39 -9.11 7.65
N PHE A 101 -7.19 -8.65 6.69
CA PHE A 101 -7.99 -7.43 6.81
C PHE A 101 -9.49 -7.73 6.92
N ARG A 102 -10.20 -6.81 7.57
CA ARG A 102 -11.67 -6.83 7.69
C ARG A 102 -12.21 -5.46 7.31
N SER A 103 -13.34 -5.43 6.61
CA SER A 103 -14.13 -4.23 6.37
C SER A 103 -15.59 -4.53 6.65
N ASN A 104 -16.30 -3.55 7.17
CA ASN A 104 -17.76 -3.57 7.35
C ASN A 104 -18.47 -2.65 6.35
N GLY A 105 -17.74 -2.17 5.32
CA GLY A 105 -18.24 -1.24 4.32
C GLY A 105 -18.11 0.24 4.69
N ASN A 106 -17.63 0.54 5.90
CA ASN A 106 -17.41 1.90 6.40
C ASN A 106 -15.96 2.12 6.83
N ASN A 107 -15.54 3.38 6.88
CA ASN A 107 -14.28 3.76 7.48
C ASN A 107 -14.36 3.67 9.01
N ALA A 108 -13.35 3.07 9.63
CA ALA A 108 -13.03 3.18 11.05
C ALA A 108 -11.92 4.20 11.26
N LEU A 109 -11.64 4.60 12.49
CA LEU A 109 -10.49 5.45 12.83
C LEU A 109 -9.38 4.59 13.43
N THR A 110 -8.28 4.37 12.67
CA THR A 110 -7.08 3.74 13.22
C THR A 110 -6.24 4.74 14.00
N VAL A 111 -5.49 4.24 14.96
CA VAL A 111 -4.58 5.06 15.78
C VAL A 111 -3.24 5.22 15.05
N SER A 112 -2.85 6.46 14.76
CA SER A 112 -1.52 6.77 14.20
C SER A 112 -0.42 6.66 15.27
N PRO A 113 0.87 6.64 14.89
CA PRO A 113 1.98 6.69 15.85
C PRO A 113 1.92 7.89 16.80
N ALA A 114 1.33 9.01 16.34
CA ALA A 114 1.15 10.23 17.12
C ALA A 114 -0.16 10.24 17.95
N GLY A 115 -0.94 9.16 17.98
CA GLY A 115 -2.20 9.10 18.72
C GLY A 115 -3.39 9.79 18.04
N LEU A 116 -3.25 10.18 16.76
CA LEU A 116 -4.33 10.80 15.99
C LEU A 116 -5.12 9.74 15.22
N GLY A 117 -6.41 10.00 15.01
CA GLY A 117 -7.28 9.13 14.21
C GLY A 117 -7.05 9.33 12.71
N ILE A 118 -6.81 8.23 12.00
CA ILE A 118 -6.70 8.21 10.54
C ILE A 118 -7.81 7.30 10.00
N PRO A 119 -8.65 7.75 9.06
CA PRO A 119 -9.70 6.93 8.49
C PRO A 119 -9.11 5.76 7.70
N VAL A 120 -9.65 4.57 7.93
CA VAL A 120 -9.24 3.30 7.31
C VAL A 120 -10.48 2.48 6.96
N TYR A 121 -10.54 1.97 5.73
CA TYR A 121 -11.64 1.15 5.25
C TYR A 121 -11.45 -0.34 5.57
N GLY A 122 -10.24 -0.84 5.43
CA GLY A 122 -9.87 -2.20 5.78
C GLY A 122 -8.92 -2.23 6.96
N VAL A 123 -9.37 -2.82 8.07
CA VAL A 123 -8.62 -2.88 9.35
C VAL A 123 -7.90 -4.20 9.45
N ALA A 124 -6.60 -4.20 9.73
CA ALA A 124 -5.86 -5.41 10.05
C ALA A 124 -6.32 -6.00 11.41
N ARG A 125 -6.25 -7.33 11.55
CA ARG A 125 -6.82 -8.06 12.69
C ARG A 125 -6.44 -7.52 14.08
N HIS A 126 -5.19 -7.12 14.25
CA HIS A 126 -4.67 -6.61 15.53
C HIS A 126 -4.39 -5.10 15.52
N GLN A 127 -4.82 -4.39 14.48
CA GLN A 127 -4.62 -2.95 14.38
C GLN A 127 -5.48 -2.20 15.40
N ALA A 128 -4.88 -1.25 16.12
CA ALA A 128 -5.58 -0.40 17.06
C ALA A 128 -6.53 0.56 16.34
N ILE A 129 -7.80 0.56 16.75
CA ILE A 129 -8.83 1.51 16.30
C ILE A 129 -9.45 2.19 17.52
N PHE A 130 -9.85 3.45 17.36
CA PHE A 130 -10.36 4.26 18.47
C PHE A 130 -11.60 3.66 19.13
N GLU A 131 -12.48 3.03 18.37
CA GLU A 131 -13.70 2.39 18.88
C GLU A 131 -13.39 1.27 19.90
N CYS A 132 -12.21 0.65 19.77
CA CYS A 132 -11.76 -0.39 20.71
C CYS A 132 -11.11 0.16 21.97
N LEU A 133 -10.78 1.46 22.02
CA LEU A 133 -9.97 2.06 23.09
C LEU A 133 -10.78 2.99 24.00
N SER A 134 -11.88 3.56 23.52
CA SER A 134 -12.66 4.60 24.25
C SER A 134 -13.06 4.15 25.65
N GLY A 135 -12.71 4.96 26.66
CA GLY A 135 -13.03 4.74 28.05
C GLY A 135 -12.28 3.59 28.75
N LYS A 136 -11.26 3.02 28.10
CA LYS A 136 -10.49 1.88 28.64
C LYS A 136 -9.22 2.31 29.35
N GLN A 137 -8.79 1.43 30.29
CA GLN A 137 -7.43 1.44 30.79
C GLN A 137 -6.52 0.67 29.82
N ALA A 138 -5.48 1.32 29.33
CA ALA A 138 -4.59 0.78 28.31
C ALA A 138 -3.14 0.75 28.81
N ALA A 139 -2.40 -0.32 28.49
CA ALA A 139 -0.94 -0.35 28.62
C ALA A 139 -0.32 -0.12 27.23
N ILE A 140 0.60 0.82 27.12
CA ILE A 140 1.40 1.07 25.91
C ILE A 140 2.77 0.47 26.13
N VAL A 141 3.11 -0.54 25.36
CA VAL A 141 4.42 -1.21 25.45
C VAL A 141 5.45 -0.42 24.66
N ARG A 142 6.48 0.07 25.32
CA ARG A 142 7.64 0.68 24.72
C ARG A 142 8.80 -0.31 24.73
N VAL A 143 9.39 -0.58 23.56
CA VAL A 143 10.63 -1.34 23.48
C VAL A 143 11.80 -0.39 23.76
N ARG A 144 12.68 -0.73 24.67
CA ARG A 144 13.81 0.11 25.07
C ARG A 144 14.71 0.44 23.87
N HIS A 145 15.06 1.72 23.73
CA HIS A 145 15.84 2.28 22.63
C HIS A 145 15.17 2.28 21.24
N HIS A 146 13.94 1.80 21.11
CA HIS A 146 13.16 1.90 19.87
C HIS A 146 12.63 3.33 19.71
N ARG A 147 13.15 4.06 18.73
CA ARG A 147 12.86 5.50 18.54
C ARG A 147 11.70 5.78 17.59
N ASP A 148 11.31 4.78 16.79
CA ASP A 148 10.28 4.94 15.75
C ASP A 148 8.87 4.76 16.31
N PHE A 149 8.74 4.67 17.65
CA PHE A 149 7.47 4.57 18.36
C PHE A 149 7.43 5.57 19.52
N PRO A 150 6.79 6.73 19.36
CA PRO A 150 6.74 7.80 20.36
C PRO A 150 5.66 7.51 21.42
N ALA A 151 5.89 6.53 22.30
CA ALA A 151 4.91 6.04 23.27
C ALA A 151 4.37 7.15 24.20
N GLU A 152 5.20 8.12 24.58
CA GLU A 152 4.79 9.25 25.41
C GLU A 152 3.82 10.19 24.71
N LEU A 153 4.04 10.48 23.42
CA LEU A 153 3.13 11.26 22.61
C LEU A 153 1.82 10.53 22.41
N LEU A 154 1.90 9.23 22.11
CA LEU A 154 0.73 8.37 21.95
C LEU A 154 -0.13 8.37 23.23
N ALA A 155 0.48 8.18 24.40
CA ALA A 155 -0.23 8.19 25.68
C ALA A 155 -0.89 9.55 25.95
N LEU A 156 -0.19 10.66 25.67
CA LEU A 156 -0.69 12.00 25.83
C LEU A 156 -1.94 12.28 24.97
N GLU A 157 -1.87 11.93 23.70
CA GLU A 157 -2.97 12.18 22.75
C GLU A 157 -4.18 11.27 23.03
N LEU A 158 -3.96 10.00 23.32
CA LEU A 158 -5.04 9.09 23.74
C LEU A 158 -5.70 9.54 25.05
N GLY A 159 -4.94 10.08 25.99
CA GLY A 159 -5.49 10.65 27.22
C GLY A 159 -6.51 11.76 26.98
N LYS A 160 -6.36 12.57 25.92
CA LYS A 160 -7.34 13.60 25.52
C LYS A 160 -8.67 13.01 25.04
N THR A 161 -8.68 11.76 24.62
CA THR A 161 -9.87 11.03 24.16
C THR A 161 -10.52 10.17 25.25
N GLY A 162 -10.01 10.27 26.49
CA GLY A 162 -10.55 9.53 27.64
C GLY A 162 -9.99 8.12 27.82
N VAL A 163 -8.89 7.78 27.15
CA VAL A 163 -8.14 6.55 27.39
C VAL A 163 -7.17 6.76 28.55
N ASP A 164 -7.23 5.94 29.59
CA ASP A 164 -6.25 5.96 30.69
C ASP A 164 -5.05 5.09 30.29
N ALA A 165 -3.98 5.73 29.79
CA ALA A 165 -2.85 5.04 29.17
C ALA A 165 -1.61 5.06 30.05
N HIS A 166 -1.07 3.87 30.37
CA HIS A 166 0.18 3.67 31.10
C HIS A 166 1.27 3.11 30.20
N ILE A 167 2.49 3.63 30.31
CA ILE A 167 3.63 3.11 29.54
C ILE A 167 4.34 2.02 30.33
N VAL A 168 4.56 0.88 29.67
CA VAL A 168 5.33 -0.25 30.18
C VAL A 168 6.53 -0.47 29.28
N GLU A 169 7.73 -0.55 29.87
CA GLU A 169 8.97 -0.72 29.11
C GLU A 169 9.44 -2.15 29.10
N ILE A 170 9.82 -2.67 27.92
CA ILE A 170 10.43 -3.99 27.75
C ILE A 170 11.80 -3.88 27.08
N ASP A 171 12.68 -4.86 27.30
CA ASP A 171 13.89 -4.99 26.52
C ASP A 171 13.60 -5.57 25.13
N ALA A 172 14.36 -5.16 24.12
CA ALA A 172 14.27 -5.79 22.80
C ALA A 172 14.73 -7.25 22.85
N PRO A 173 14.09 -8.16 22.08
CA PRO A 173 14.66 -9.47 21.89
C PRO A 173 15.96 -9.36 21.05
N GLY A 174 17.11 -9.47 21.70
CA GLY A 174 18.43 -9.24 21.11
C GLY A 174 18.88 -7.77 21.18
N SER A 175 19.79 -7.37 20.29
CA SER A 175 20.43 -6.04 20.31
C SER A 175 19.93 -5.09 19.20
N VAL A 176 18.88 -5.46 18.47
CA VAL A 176 18.36 -4.70 17.32
C VAL A 176 17.21 -3.81 17.77
N VAL A 177 17.15 -2.59 17.28
CA VAL A 177 16.16 -1.58 17.69
C VAL A 177 15.37 -0.96 16.53
N GLU A 178 15.73 -1.23 15.27
CA GLU A 178 15.00 -0.78 14.09
C GLU A 178 13.75 -1.66 13.85
N ASN A 179 12.70 -1.08 13.28
CA ASN A 179 11.41 -1.73 13.08
C ASN A 179 11.51 -3.16 12.48
N ALA A 180 12.14 -3.29 11.31
CA ALA A 180 12.26 -4.58 10.63
C ALA A 180 13.21 -5.55 11.36
N GLY A 181 14.22 -5.01 12.06
CA GLY A 181 15.13 -5.76 12.91
C GLY A 181 14.40 -6.35 14.10
N LEU A 182 13.63 -5.54 14.83
CA LEU A 182 12.79 -5.99 15.94
C LEU A 182 11.79 -7.04 15.50
N ALA A 183 11.11 -6.84 14.37
CA ALA A 183 10.13 -7.79 13.87
C ALA A 183 10.77 -9.16 13.56
N ARG A 184 11.97 -9.19 12.96
CA ARG A 184 12.74 -10.43 12.76
C ARG A 184 13.21 -11.05 14.08
N ALA A 185 13.59 -10.25 15.07
CA ALA A 185 13.99 -10.75 16.37
C ALA A 185 12.82 -11.39 17.11
N PHE A 186 11.61 -10.83 17.01
CA PHE A 186 10.39 -11.47 17.53
C PHE A 186 10.04 -12.76 16.78
N ASP A 187 10.23 -12.82 15.44
CA ASP A 187 10.08 -14.08 14.68
C ASP A 187 11.04 -15.17 15.16
N ALA A 188 12.26 -14.79 15.56
CA ALA A 188 13.32 -15.71 15.96
C ALA A 188 13.27 -16.13 17.43
N LEU A 189 12.31 -15.65 18.22
CA LEU A 189 12.16 -16.08 19.61
C LEU A 189 11.79 -17.57 19.69
N ASP A 190 12.69 -18.38 20.26
CA ASP A 190 12.46 -19.81 20.48
C ASP A 190 11.39 -20.06 21.55
N ASP A 191 11.39 -19.24 22.61
CA ASP A 191 10.43 -19.30 23.71
C ASP A 191 9.72 -17.94 23.87
N SER A 192 8.79 -17.67 22.96
CA SER A 192 7.96 -16.45 22.99
C SER A 192 7.07 -16.39 24.23
N ASP A 193 6.58 -17.54 24.72
CA ASP A 193 5.68 -17.60 25.87
C ASP A 193 6.42 -17.16 27.15
N SER A 194 7.67 -17.61 27.37
CA SER A 194 8.51 -17.19 28.51
C SER A 194 8.84 -15.69 28.45
N TYR A 195 9.19 -15.18 27.26
CA TYR A 195 9.49 -13.76 27.06
C TYR A 195 8.30 -12.88 27.45
N PHE A 196 7.10 -13.18 26.95
CA PHE A 196 5.90 -12.37 27.22
C PHE A 196 5.31 -12.63 28.62
N SER A 197 5.56 -13.79 29.25
CA SER A 197 5.17 -14.02 30.65
C SER A 197 5.88 -13.07 31.61
N GLY A 198 7.13 -12.68 31.31
CA GLY A 198 7.86 -11.65 32.06
C GLY A 198 7.19 -10.26 31.95
N LEU A 199 6.58 -9.95 30.83
CA LEU A 199 5.81 -8.71 30.65
C LEU A 199 4.51 -8.71 31.46
N ALA A 200 3.82 -9.84 31.59
CA ALA A 200 2.54 -9.94 32.30
C ALA A 200 2.62 -9.39 33.74
N SER A 201 3.74 -9.60 34.43
CA SER A 201 3.95 -9.10 35.80
C SER A 201 4.17 -7.57 35.88
N GLN A 202 4.38 -6.89 34.74
CA GLN A 202 4.61 -5.46 34.65
C GLN A 202 3.36 -4.68 34.20
N ILE A 203 2.34 -5.39 33.69
CA ILE A 203 1.07 -4.79 33.26
C ILE A 203 0.30 -4.36 34.53
N PRO A 204 -0.15 -3.10 34.63
CA PRO A 204 -0.93 -2.63 35.77
C PRO A 204 -2.26 -3.38 35.91
N ASP A 205 -2.67 -3.58 37.17
CA ASP A 205 -3.99 -4.15 37.47
C ASP A 205 -5.11 -3.27 36.87
N GLY A 206 -6.14 -3.93 36.31
CA GLY A 206 -7.25 -3.23 35.66
C GLY A 206 -7.02 -2.88 34.21
N THR A 207 -5.83 -3.18 33.63
CA THR A 207 -5.58 -2.98 32.20
C THR A 207 -6.54 -3.83 31.35
N GLU A 208 -7.23 -3.21 30.41
CA GLU A 208 -8.23 -3.86 29.56
C GLU A 208 -7.73 -4.12 28.13
N VAL A 209 -6.66 -3.42 27.72
CA VAL A 209 -6.04 -3.56 26.39
C VAL A 209 -4.55 -3.23 26.47
N VAL A 210 -3.74 -3.99 25.74
CA VAL A 210 -2.30 -3.73 25.62
C VAL A 210 -1.97 -3.35 24.20
N MET A 211 -1.30 -2.22 24.02
CA MET A 211 -0.88 -1.71 22.71
C MET A 211 0.63 -1.85 22.52
N PHE A 212 1.03 -2.46 21.45
CA PHE A 212 2.41 -2.65 21.05
C PHE A 212 2.76 -1.78 19.83
N PRO A 213 4.03 -1.36 19.65
CA PRO A 213 4.48 -0.94 18.34
C PRO A 213 4.27 -2.10 17.35
N ALA A 214 3.90 -1.77 16.12
CA ALA A 214 3.61 -2.77 15.09
C ALA A 214 4.89 -3.44 14.56
N VAL A 215 5.58 -4.16 15.44
CA VAL A 215 6.84 -4.88 15.19
C VAL A 215 6.79 -6.34 15.68
N LEU A 216 5.63 -6.83 16.10
CA LEU A 216 5.50 -8.20 16.66
C LEU A 216 5.50 -9.26 15.55
N GLY A 217 6.68 -9.55 15.03
CA GLY A 217 6.91 -10.51 13.95
C GLY A 217 6.70 -9.92 12.55
N LEU A 218 7.55 -10.32 11.63
CA LEU A 218 7.52 -9.93 10.22
C LEU A 218 6.88 -11.03 9.36
N ARG A 219 7.30 -12.27 9.55
CA ARG A 219 6.82 -13.45 8.82
C ARG A 219 5.92 -14.35 9.66
N GLU A 220 6.17 -14.39 10.96
CA GLU A 220 5.48 -15.24 11.94
C GLU A 220 4.54 -14.43 12.84
N HIS A 221 4.02 -13.29 12.33
CA HIS A 221 3.17 -12.37 13.10
C HIS A 221 2.03 -13.08 13.87
N SER A 222 1.30 -13.97 13.21
CA SER A 222 0.19 -14.70 13.86
C SER A 222 0.66 -15.58 15.01
N ARG A 223 1.84 -16.21 14.90
CA ARG A 223 2.45 -17.02 15.97
C ARG A 223 2.86 -16.14 17.14
N VAL A 224 3.53 -15.02 16.86
CA VAL A 224 4.00 -14.08 17.88
C VAL A 224 2.80 -13.47 18.62
N MET A 225 1.79 -12.97 17.91
CA MET A 225 0.58 -12.41 18.51
C MET A 225 -0.17 -13.43 19.38
N ALA A 226 -0.29 -14.67 18.91
CA ALA A 226 -0.91 -15.73 19.72
C ALA A 226 -0.14 -16.02 21.02
N ALA A 227 1.19 -15.93 21.01
CA ALA A 227 2.01 -16.06 22.22
C ALA A 227 1.80 -14.89 23.18
N VAL A 228 1.76 -13.66 22.66
CA VAL A 228 1.46 -12.45 23.44
C VAL A 228 0.08 -12.55 24.11
N GLU A 229 -0.95 -12.88 23.34
CA GLU A 229 -2.34 -12.97 23.84
C GLU A 229 -2.48 -14.09 24.90
N ARG A 230 -1.81 -15.23 24.72
CA ARG A 230 -1.79 -16.30 25.74
C ARG A 230 -1.10 -15.88 27.03
N ALA A 231 0.05 -15.21 26.91
CA ALA A 231 0.84 -14.80 28.07
C ALA A 231 0.15 -13.72 28.90
N LEU A 232 -0.50 -12.77 28.23
CA LEU A 232 -1.12 -11.62 28.91
C LEU A 232 -2.58 -11.88 29.31
N GLY A 233 -3.31 -12.71 28.60
CA GLY A 233 -4.74 -12.96 28.82
C GLY A 233 -5.62 -11.72 28.60
N ILE A 234 -5.09 -10.70 27.95
CA ILE A 234 -5.72 -9.38 27.69
C ILE A 234 -5.66 -9.15 26.18
N PRO A 235 -6.68 -8.47 25.56
CA PRO A 235 -6.64 -8.09 24.15
C PRO A 235 -5.38 -7.29 23.82
N CYS A 236 -4.65 -7.71 22.78
CA CYS A 236 -3.42 -7.08 22.34
C CYS A 236 -3.60 -6.48 20.94
N LEU A 237 -3.20 -5.22 20.80
CA LEU A 237 -3.30 -4.45 19.56
C LEU A 237 -1.94 -3.91 19.14
N GLU A 238 -1.76 -3.67 17.86
CA GLU A 238 -0.61 -2.98 17.31
C GLU A 238 -0.97 -1.56 16.87
N VAL A 239 -0.09 -0.61 17.18
CA VAL A 239 -0.13 0.76 16.66
C VAL A 239 1.02 0.89 15.66
N PRO A 240 0.79 1.45 14.46
CA PRO A 240 1.85 1.70 13.48
C PRO A 240 3.03 2.46 14.09
N THR A 241 4.22 2.19 13.58
CA THR A 241 5.44 2.95 13.89
C THR A 241 5.69 3.99 12.80
N LEU A 242 6.67 4.88 13.01
CA LEU A 242 7.26 5.64 11.91
C LEU A 242 7.87 4.68 10.88
N PRO A 243 7.98 5.06 9.60
CA PRO A 243 8.59 4.22 8.56
C PRO A 243 10.03 3.79 8.92
N PRO A 244 10.44 2.59 8.44
CA PRO A 244 9.74 1.69 7.53
C PRO A 244 8.68 0.84 8.23
N SER A 245 7.53 0.65 7.57
CA SER A 245 6.35 -0.04 8.11
C SER A 245 6.49 -1.57 8.09
N VAL A 246 6.46 -2.20 9.23
CA VAL A 246 6.41 -3.67 9.33
C VAL A 246 5.05 -4.23 8.84
N PRO A 247 3.89 -3.64 9.16
CA PRO A 247 2.61 -4.05 8.58
C PRO A 247 2.60 -4.03 7.05
N GLY A 248 3.13 -2.96 6.44
CA GLY A 248 3.25 -2.88 4.98
C GLY A 248 4.19 -3.94 4.40
N MET A 249 5.32 -4.22 5.05
CA MET A 249 6.22 -5.31 4.67
C MET A 249 5.54 -6.68 4.77
N ARG A 250 4.73 -6.92 5.82
CA ARG A 250 3.94 -8.17 5.96
C ARG A 250 3.02 -8.38 4.76
N LEU A 251 2.32 -7.33 4.35
CA LEU A 251 1.42 -7.35 3.20
C LEU A 251 2.17 -7.65 1.91
N GLN A 252 3.29 -6.95 1.67
CA GLN A 252 4.12 -7.19 0.49
C GLN A 252 4.63 -8.63 0.44
N PHE A 253 5.24 -9.12 1.50
CA PHE A 253 5.76 -10.50 1.56
C PHE A 253 4.69 -11.56 1.39
N ALA A 254 3.47 -11.32 1.88
CA ALA A 254 2.36 -12.24 1.70
C ALA A 254 1.96 -12.36 0.23
N PHE A 255 1.89 -11.23 -0.51
CA PHE A 255 1.65 -11.22 -1.95
C PHE A 255 2.81 -11.86 -2.73
N GLU A 256 4.04 -11.43 -2.48
CA GLU A 256 5.22 -11.98 -3.16
C GLU A 256 5.33 -13.50 -2.98
N ARG A 257 5.09 -14.00 -1.77
CA ARG A 257 5.07 -15.44 -1.50
C ARG A 257 3.96 -16.13 -2.29
N SER A 258 2.74 -15.62 -2.26
CA SER A 258 1.61 -16.19 -3.01
C SER A 258 1.86 -16.22 -4.51
N LEU A 259 2.45 -15.16 -5.06
CA LEU A 259 2.81 -15.06 -6.46
C LEU A 259 3.93 -16.05 -6.85
N ASN A 260 4.97 -16.16 -6.03
CA ASN A 260 6.06 -17.12 -6.22
C ASN A 260 5.55 -18.57 -6.17
N ASP A 261 4.67 -18.90 -5.22
CA ASP A 261 4.05 -20.23 -5.10
C ASP A 261 3.19 -20.57 -6.33
N ARG A 262 2.67 -19.54 -7.05
CA ARG A 262 1.92 -19.65 -8.31
C ARG A 262 2.79 -19.52 -9.55
N GLY A 263 4.12 -19.48 -9.39
CA GLY A 263 5.11 -19.51 -10.47
C GLY A 263 5.44 -18.16 -11.12
N VAL A 264 5.05 -17.03 -10.50
CA VAL A 264 5.47 -15.71 -10.97
C VAL A 264 6.92 -15.45 -10.55
N ILE A 265 7.73 -15.00 -11.49
CA ILE A 265 9.11 -14.59 -11.22
C ILE A 265 9.13 -13.06 -11.08
N ILE A 266 9.53 -12.60 -9.89
CA ILE A 266 9.75 -11.18 -9.60
C ILE A 266 11.25 -10.92 -9.69
N HIS A 267 11.68 -10.19 -10.72
CA HIS A 267 13.07 -9.78 -10.90
C HIS A 267 13.29 -8.41 -10.27
N THR A 268 14.01 -8.36 -9.16
CA THR A 268 14.36 -7.11 -8.47
C THR A 268 15.73 -6.60 -8.93
N GLY A 269 15.93 -5.28 -8.92
CA GLY A 269 17.15 -4.61 -9.37
C GLY A 269 17.22 -4.49 -10.89
N VAL A 270 16.09 -4.43 -11.58
CA VAL A 270 15.99 -4.28 -13.03
C VAL A 270 15.51 -2.87 -13.37
N HIS A 271 16.30 -2.13 -14.12
CA HIS A 271 15.97 -0.81 -14.65
C HIS A 271 15.62 -0.91 -16.13
N ILE A 272 14.49 -0.37 -16.53
CA ILE A 272 14.12 -0.31 -17.94
C ILE A 272 14.84 0.89 -18.58
N GLU A 273 15.55 0.63 -19.66
CA GLU A 273 16.28 1.65 -20.41
C GLU A 273 15.44 2.22 -21.55
N ARG A 274 14.69 1.37 -22.26
CA ARG A 274 13.86 1.79 -23.38
C ARG A 274 12.78 0.80 -23.77
N PRO A 275 11.64 1.28 -24.30
CA PRO A 275 10.65 0.44 -24.95
C PRO A 275 11.03 0.10 -26.40
N CYS A 276 10.47 -1.01 -26.92
CA CYS A 276 10.42 -1.32 -28.33
C CYS A 276 8.98 -1.22 -28.81
N ILE A 277 8.72 -0.28 -29.73
CA ILE A 277 7.38 0.09 -30.16
C ILE A 277 7.17 -0.30 -31.62
N GLU A 278 6.03 -0.94 -31.91
CA GLU A 278 5.55 -1.24 -33.27
C GLU A 278 4.14 -0.63 -33.43
N GLY A 279 4.06 0.46 -34.17
CA GLY A 279 2.80 1.22 -34.28
C GLY A 279 2.32 1.77 -32.93
N ARG A 280 1.18 1.28 -32.45
CA ARG A 280 0.61 1.62 -31.12
C ARG A 280 0.76 0.50 -30.08
N HIS A 281 1.70 -0.41 -30.32
CA HIS A 281 1.96 -1.52 -29.40
C HIS A 281 3.39 -1.45 -28.87
N CYS A 282 3.57 -1.58 -27.56
CA CYS A 282 4.85 -1.86 -26.95
C CYS A 282 5.06 -3.38 -26.95
N VAL A 283 5.96 -3.87 -27.81
CA VAL A 283 6.18 -5.30 -28.02
C VAL A 283 7.19 -5.90 -27.05
N SER A 284 8.11 -5.08 -26.55
CA SER A 284 9.08 -5.48 -25.53
C SER A 284 9.67 -4.27 -24.79
N LEU A 285 10.31 -4.55 -23.65
CA LEU A 285 11.13 -3.59 -22.91
C LEU A 285 12.57 -4.10 -22.87
N VAL A 286 13.54 -3.18 -22.99
CA VAL A 286 14.98 -3.49 -22.85
C VAL A 286 15.45 -2.93 -21.52
N ASP A 287 16.13 -3.75 -20.72
CA ASP A 287 16.70 -3.33 -19.45
C ASP A 287 18.14 -2.77 -19.62
N ASP A 288 18.68 -2.19 -18.54
CA ASP A 288 20.01 -1.59 -18.45
C ASP A 288 21.18 -2.58 -18.67
N MET A 289 20.90 -3.89 -18.67
CA MET A 289 21.84 -4.95 -19.04
C MET A 289 21.69 -5.39 -20.50
N GLY A 290 20.83 -4.72 -21.28
CA GLY A 290 20.56 -5.03 -22.68
C GLY A 290 19.67 -6.26 -22.89
N ARG A 291 19.03 -6.80 -21.86
CA ARG A 291 18.11 -7.94 -21.98
C ARG A 291 16.75 -7.46 -22.46
N THR A 292 16.18 -8.21 -23.40
CA THR A 292 14.85 -7.92 -23.95
C THR A 292 13.77 -8.74 -23.23
N HIS A 293 12.71 -8.08 -22.82
CA HIS A 293 11.55 -8.67 -22.14
C HIS A 293 10.31 -8.53 -23.03
N ASP A 294 10.01 -9.61 -23.78
CA ASP A 294 8.87 -9.65 -24.68
C ASP A 294 7.57 -9.89 -23.89
N ALA A 295 6.51 -9.16 -24.25
CA ALA A 295 5.18 -9.35 -23.70
C ALA A 295 4.09 -8.99 -24.72
N SER A 296 2.87 -9.51 -24.49
CA SER A 296 1.70 -9.13 -25.29
C SER A 296 0.98 -7.92 -24.71
N ALA A 297 1.05 -7.72 -23.39
CA ALA A 297 0.58 -6.54 -22.69
C ALA A 297 1.57 -6.12 -21.61
N ILE A 298 1.56 -4.83 -21.25
CA ILE A 298 2.45 -4.24 -20.24
C ILE A 298 1.61 -3.47 -19.24
N ILE A 299 1.88 -3.69 -17.94
CA ILE A 299 1.30 -2.88 -16.85
C ILE A 299 2.43 -2.09 -16.20
N VAL A 300 2.28 -0.76 -16.11
CA VAL A 300 3.19 0.18 -15.46
C VAL A 300 2.69 0.44 -14.05
N SER A 301 3.37 -0.12 -13.06
CA SER A 301 3.09 -0.07 -11.63
C SER A 301 4.34 0.39 -10.88
N THR A 302 4.85 1.56 -11.24
CA THR A 302 6.18 2.05 -10.85
C THR A 302 6.18 2.98 -9.65
N GLY A 303 5.02 3.21 -9.02
CA GLY A 303 4.91 3.95 -7.75
C GLY A 303 5.12 5.46 -7.85
N GLY A 304 4.98 6.03 -9.05
CA GLY A 304 5.05 7.47 -9.29
C GLY A 304 6.38 8.09 -8.84
N ILE A 305 6.32 9.32 -8.32
CA ILE A 305 7.52 10.05 -7.88
C ILE A 305 8.20 9.40 -6.67
N LEU A 306 7.41 8.77 -5.79
CA LEU A 306 7.93 8.18 -4.55
C LEU A 306 8.92 7.05 -4.82
N MET A 307 8.67 6.25 -5.86
CA MET A 307 9.45 5.06 -6.19
C MET A 307 10.22 5.16 -7.53
N GLY A 308 10.27 6.36 -8.11
CA GLY A 308 11.05 6.63 -9.32
C GLY A 308 10.35 6.27 -10.63
N GLY A 309 9.05 5.98 -10.62
CA GLY A 309 8.25 5.84 -11.84
C GLY A 309 7.98 7.16 -12.55
N LEU A 310 8.04 8.24 -11.80
CA LEU A 310 8.11 9.62 -12.30
C LEU A 310 9.41 10.26 -11.82
N ASP A 311 10.01 11.11 -12.64
CA ASP A 311 11.24 11.85 -12.33
C ASP A 311 11.04 13.34 -12.65
N VAL A 312 11.79 14.21 -11.95
CA VAL A 312 11.71 15.67 -12.12
C VAL A 312 13.03 16.18 -12.68
N ASP A 313 12.97 16.82 -13.83
CA ASP A 313 14.17 17.41 -14.41
C ASP A 313 14.58 18.76 -13.74
N SER A 314 15.73 19.28 -14.11
CA SER A 314 16.28 20.55 -13.54
C SER A 314 15.41 21.79 -13.84
N ARG A 315 14.42 21.69 -14.73
CA ARG A 315 13.47 22.75 -15.06
C ARG A 315 12.15 22.59 -14.29
N GLY A 316 12.01 21.54 -13.47
CA GLY A 316 10.79 21.24 -12.72
C GLY A 316 9.73 20.50 -13.55
N ALA A 317 10.08 19.98 -14.74
CA ALA A 317 9.18 19.16 -15.55
C ALA A 317 9.20 17.70 -15.08
N VAL A 318 8.01 17.13 -14.91
CA VAL A 318 7.82 15.72 -14.52
C VAL A 318 7.80 14.82 -15.75
N ARG A 319 8.44 13.66 -15.67
CA ARG A 319 8.52 12.69 -16.77
C ARG A 319 8.25 11.28 -16.25
N GLU A 320 7.56 10.47 -17.06
CA GLU A 320 7.43 9.03 -16.82
C GLU A 320 8.70 8.31 -17.31
N THR A 321 9.20 7.36 -16.51
CA THR A 321 10.58 6.86 -16.65
C THR A 321 10.72 5.56 -17.47
N VAL A 322 9.63 4.83 -17.75
CA VAL A 322 9.66 3.50 -18.40
C VAL A 322 9.42 3.57 -19.90
N LEU A 323 8.37 4.28 -20.31
CA LEU A 323 7.94 4.39 -21.71
C LEU A 323 8.01 5.82 -22.26
N GLY A 324 8.28 6.82 -21.40
CA GLY A 324 8.25 8.21 -21.77
C GLY A 324 6.83 8.69 -22.10
N LEU A 325 5.83 8.22 -21.33
CA LEU A 325 4.44 8.57 -21.48
C LEU A 325 4.22 10.07 -21.20
N ASP A 326 3.23 10.67 -21.84
CA ASP A 326 2.81 12.04 -21.55
C ASP A 326 2.32 12.15 -20.12
N VAL A 327 2.84 13.14 -19.39
CA VAL A 327 2.52 13.42 -17.99
C VAL A 327 1.71 14.70 -17.90
N HIS A 328 0.57 14.64 -17.21
CA HIS A 328 -0.14 15.83 -16.78
C HIS A 328 0.64 16.51 -15.64
N GLN A 329 0.84 17.81 -15.78
CA GLN A 329 1.44 18.68 -14.78
C GLN A 329 0.86 20.08 -14.93
N SER A 330 0.33 20.68 -13.86
CA SER A 330 -0.30 21.99 -13.92
C SER A 330 0.69 23.11 -14.25
N GLU A 331 1.85 23.10 -13.54
CA GLU A 331 2.94 24.05 -13.72
C GLU A 331 4.28 23.39 -13.38
N PRO A 332 5.42 23.89 -13.94
CA PRO A 332 6.74 23.40 -13.53
C PRO A 332 6.96 23.61 -12.03
N LEU A 333 7.47 22.59 -11.33
CA LEU A 333 7.62 22.60 -9.87
C LEU A 333 8.50 23.74 -9.34
N ASN A 334 9.51 24.16 -10.10
CA ASN A 334 10.39 25.27 -9.74
C ASN A 334 9.73 26.65 -9.79
N ALA A 335 8.52 26.76 -10.36
CA ALA A 335 7.71 27.98 -10.36
C ALA A 335 6.80 28.13 -9.13
N LEU A 336 6.71 27.08 -8.29
CA LEU A 336 5.80 26.98 -7.16
C LEU A 336 6.52 27.21 -5.81
N SER A 337 5.78 27.57 -4.76
CA SER A 337 6.25 27.47 -3.37
C SER A 337 6.41 26.00 -2.96
N VAL A 338 7.11 25.74 -1.84
CA VAL A 338 7.35 24.37 -1.37
C VAL A 338 6.04 23.62 -1.13
N ASP A 339 5.06 24.23 -0.47
CA ASP A 339 3.77 23.59 -0.18
C ASP A 339 2.97 23.31 -1.47
N GLN A 340 2.94 24.28 -2.40
CA GLN A 340 2.31 24.11 -3.71
C GLN A 340 3.01 23.02 -4.54
N SER A 341 4.34 22.93 -4.47
CA SER A 341 5.13 21.93 -5.19
C SER A 341 4.81 20.52 -4.71
N LEU A 342 4.61 20.32 -3.39
CA LEU A 342 4.26 19.00 -2.85
C LEU A 342 2.88 18.54 -3.35
N SER A 343 1.86 19.38 -3.29
CA SER A 343 0.53 19.05 -3.80
C SER A 343 0.55 18.84 -5.32
N ALA A 344 1.19 19.75 -6.09
CA ALA A 344 1.34 19.62 -7.53
C ALA A 344 2.08 18.34 -7.96
N LEU A 345 3.07 17.90 -7.17
CA LEU A 345 3.82 16.69 -7.41
C LEU A 345 2.97 15.42 -7.24
N HIS A 346 2.07 15.41 -6.27
CA HIS A 346 1.11 14.32 -6.09
C HIS A 346 0.07 14.26 -7.21
N LEU A 347 -0.37 15.42 -7.72
CA LEU A 347 -1.35 15.50 -8.79
C LEU A 347 -0.76 15.22 -10.18
N ALA A 348 0.57 15.30 -10.32
CA ALA A 348 1.26 15.00 -11.58
C ALA A 348 1.28 13.50 -11.85
N GLY A 349 1.07 13.11 -13.11
CA GLY A 349 1.09 11.70 -13.51
C GLY A 349 0.57 11.48 -14.91
N VAL A 350 0.40 10.25 -15.28
CA VAL A 350 -0.10 9.83 -16.59
C VAL A 350 -1.63 9.89 -16.60
N VAL A 351 -2.19 10.56 -17.60
CA VAL A 351 -3.64 10.56 -17.86
C VAL A 351 -3.99 9.30 -18.66
N THR A 352 -5.09 8.65 -18.31
CA THR A 352 -5.54 7.42 -18.95
C THR A 352 -7.00 7.49 -19.38
N ASP A 353 -7.43 6.51 -20.19
CA ASP A 353 -8.85 6.21 -20.42
C ASP A 353 -9.44 5.36 -19.28
N GLY A 354 -10.74 5.02 -19.38
CA GLY A 354 -11.44 4.22 -18.36
C GLY A 354 -11.00 2.74 -18.26
N ASP A 355 -10.15 2.29 -19.19
CA ASP A 355 -9.46 0.99 -19.16
C ASP A 355 -7.99 1.12 -18.73
N LEU A 356 -7.59 2.31 -18.26
CA LEU A 356 -6.25 2.63 -17.80
C LEU A 356 -5.16 2.61 -18.88
N ARG A 357 -5.53 2.74 -20.18
CA ARG A 357 -4.56 2.96 -21.24
C ARG A 357 -4.09 4.40 -21.24
N PRO A 358 -2.78 4.66 -21.43
CA PRO A 358 -2.26 6.03 -21.44
C PRO A 358 -2.84 6.83 -22.59
N ALA A 359 -3.27 8.06 -22.30
CA ALA A 359 -3.81 9.00 -23.27
C ALA A 359 -2.74 10.03 -23.66
N SER A 360 -2.70 10.36 -24.97
CA SER A 360 -1.90 11.44 -25.53
C SER A 360 -2.75 12.25 -26.48
N ASN A 361 -2.81 13.57 -26.31
CA ASN A 361 -3.62 14.48 -27.12
C ASN A 361 -5.09 14.03 -27.30
N GLY A 362 -5.71 13.48 -26.24
CA GLY A 362 -7.09 13.02 -26.23
C GLY A 362 -7.35 11.68 -26.94
N SER A 363 -6.30 10.93 -27.29
CA SER A 363 -6.40 9.59 -27.86
C SER A 363 -5.50 8.61 -27.12
N THR A 364 -5.84 7.31 -27.13
CA THR A 364 -5.01 6.26 -26.54
C THR A 364 -3.63 6.22 -27.22
N ALA A 365 -2.56 6.35 -26.45
CA ALA A 365 -1.18 6.32 -26.96
C ALA A 365 -0.75 4.90 -27.35
N TYR A 366 -0.99 3.94 -26.46
CA TYR A 366 -0.66 2.52 -26.67
C TYR A 366 -1.86 1.64 -26.34
N GLU A 367 -2.13 0.64 -27.18
CA GLU A 367 -3.30 -0.24 -27.07
C GLU A 367 -3.11 -1.37 -26.04
N ASN A 368 -1.85 -1.74 -25.78
CA ASN A 368 -1.47 -2.86 -24.91
C ASN A 368 -0.66 -2.43 -23.67
N VAL A 369 -0.69 -1.15 -23.30
CA VAL A 369 -0.07 -0.60 -22.10
C VAL A 369 -1.15 -0.11 -21.15
N PHE A 370 -1.01 -0.40 -19.86
CA PHE A 370 -1.93 0.00 -18.80
C PHE A 370 -1.14 0.64 -17.66
N VAL A 371 -1.60 1.75 -17.11
CA VAL A 371 -0.92 2.51 -16.05
C VAL A 371 -1.74 2.44 -14.77
N THR A 372 -1.09 2.23 -13.62
CA THR A 372 -1.77 1.98 -12.35
C THR A 372 -1.18 2.77 -11.19
N GLY A 373 -1.94 2.87 -10.12
CA GLY A 373 -1.49 3.36 -8.83
C GLY A 373 -0.95 4.79 -8.86
N ARG A 374 0.15 5.02 -8.15
CA ARG A 374 0.75 6.35 -7.96
C ARG A 374 1.35 6.97 -9.22
N THR A 375 1.40 6.25 -10.33
CA THR A 375 1.83 6.78 -11.63
C THR A 375 0.71 7.54 -12.36
N LEU A 376 -0.55 7.39 -11.91
CA LEU A 376 -1.72 8.08 -12.44
C LEU A 376 -1.78 9.54 -11.95
N ALA A 377 -2.32 10.42 -12.80
CA ALA A 377 -2.55 11.83 -12.49
C ALA A 377 -3.82 12.08 -11.67
N HIS A 378 -4.02 13.34 -11.26
CA HIS A 378 -5.25 13.92 -10.71
C HIS A 378 -5.72 13.35 -9.37
N TRP A 379 -4.82 12.88 -8.51
CA TRP A 379 -5.18 12.44 -7.17
C TRP A 379 -4.04 12.65 -6.18
N ASN A 380 -4.38 12.91 -4.91
CA ASN A 380 -3.41 13.11 -3.85
C ASN A 380 -3.66 12.12 -2.70
N PRO A 381 -2.93 11.01 -2.66
CA PRO A 381 -3.14 9.95 -1.66
C PRO A 381 -2.95 10.42 -0.21
N ALA A 382 -2.16 11.46 0.03
CA ALA A 382 -1.90 11.98 1.37
C ALA A 382 -3.09 12.81 1.88
N GLU A 383 -3.67 13.67 1.04
CA GLU A 383 -4.82 14.50 1.38
C GLU A 383 -6.12 13.68 1.46
N GLU A 384 -6.26 12.67 0.61
CA GLU A 384 -7.47 11.86 0.48
C GLU A 384 -7.51 10.64 1.42
N SER A 385 -6.36 10.18 1.92
CA SER A 385 -6.23 8.86 2.57
C SER A 385 -6.79 7.74 1.67
N SER A 386 -6.24 7.59 0.45
CA SER A 386 -6.81 6.75 -0.63
C SER A 386 -5.80 5.79 -1.28
N ALA A 387 -4.56 5.75 -0.79
CA ALA A 387 -3.44 5.09 -1.47
C ALA A 387 -3.68 3.62 -1.83
N GLU A 388 -4.09 2.80 -0.85
CA GLU A 388 -4.29 1.37 -1.06
C GLU A 388 -5.55 1.11 -1.89
N GLY A 389 -6.59 1.92 -1.74
CA GLY A 389 -7.83 1.81 -2.50
C GLY A 389 -7.62 2.06 -3.99
N VAL A 390 -6.91 3.13 -4.34
CA VAL A 390 -6.55 3.43 -5.75
C VAL A 390 -5.66 2.32 -6.30
N SER A 391 -4.67 1.85 -5.54
CA SER A 391 -3.80 0.76 -5.97
C SER A 391 -4.58 -0.54 -6.23
N ILE A 392 -5.47 -0.94 -5.32
CA ILE A 392 -6.31 -2.15 -5.48
C ILE A 392 -7.23 -2.02 -6.69
N ALA A 393 -7.96 -0.91 -6.80
CA ALA A 393 -8.94 -0.72 -7.86
C ALA A 393 -8.29 -0.63 -9.24
N THR A 394 -7.21 0.14 -9.38
CA THR A 394 -6.53 0.31 -10.67
C THR A 394 -5.74 -0.94 -11.07
N GLY A 395 -5.11 -1.64 -10.12
CA GLY A 395 -4.45 -2.91 -10.38
C GLY A 395 -5.42 -3.99 -10.88
N TRP A 396 -6.60 -4.08 -10.26
CA TRP A 396 -7.66 -4.99 -10.68
C TRP A 396 -8.19 -4.64 -12.07
N VAL A 397 -8.50 -3.36 -12.34
CA VAL A 397 -9.02 -2.91 -13.65
C VAL A 397 -7.99 -3.11 -14.75
N ALA A 398 -6.72 -2.83 -14.50
CA ALA A 398 -5.65 -3.06 -15.48
C ALA A 398 -5.50 -4.55 -15.83
N ALA A 399 -5.66 -5.43 -14.85
CA ALA A 399 -5.65 -6.88 -15.09
C ALA A 399 -6.83 -7.32 -15.96
N GLU A 400 -8.05 -6.84 -15.69
CA GLU A 400 -9.23 -7.11 -16.52
C GLU A 400 -9.06 -6.58 -17.95
N ALA A 401 -8.58 -5.36 -18.10
CA ALA A 401 -8.35 -4.73 -19.41
C ALA A 401 -7.26 -5.47 -20.22
N ALA A 402 -6.16 -5.84 -19.57
CA ALA A 402 -5.10 -6.64 -20.19
C ALA A 402 -5.61 -8.04 -20.58
N HIS A 403 -6.40 -8.69 -19.72
CA HIS A 403 -7.01 -9.97 -20.03
C HIS A 403 -7.95 -9.89 -21.24
N ALA A 404 -8.81 -8.88 -21.31
CA ALA A 404 -9.72 -8.64 -22.45
C ALA A 404 -8.93 -8.37 -23.74
N HIS A 405 -7.89 -7.53 -23.70
CA HIS A 405 -7.00 -7.27 -24.84
C HIS A 405 -6.38 -8.55 -25.40
N LEU A 406 -5.90 -9.45 -24.53
CA LEU A 406 -5.32 -10.74 -24.90
C LEU A 406 -6.36 -11.73 -25.43
N GLY A 407 -7.63 -11.60 -25.07
CA GLY A 407 -8.74 -12.38 -25.64
C GLY A 407 -8.94 -12.05 -27.11
N VAL A 408 -9.01 -10.76 -27.45
CA VAL A 408 -9.18 -10.29 -28.84
C VAL A 408 -8.04 -10.79 -29.76
N LEU A 409 -6.80 -10.84 -29.27
CA LEU A 409 -5.64 -11.31 -30.03
C LEU A 409 -5.67 -12.83 -30.33
N ARG A 410 -6.44 -13.63 -29.60
CA ARG A 410 -6.58 -15.07 -29.84
C ARG A 410 -7.68 -15.44 -30.82
N ASP A 411 -8.67 -14.59 -30.95
CA ASP A 411 -9.88 -14.82 -31.78
C ASP A 411 -9.76 -14.16 -33.16
N GLY A 412 -8.72 -13.37 -33.44
CA GLY A 412 -8.38 -12.74 -34.72
C GLY A 412 -7.14 -13.35 -35.36
#